data_010f9af3e10af9823487fcf1e93e1695
#
_entry.id   010f9af3e10af9823487fcf1e93e1695
#
_cell.length_a   1.000
_cell.length_b   1.000
_cell.length_c   1.000
_cell.angle_alpha   90.00
_cell.angle_beta   90.00
_cell.angle_gamma   90.00
#
_symmetry.space_group_name_H-M   'P 1'
#
loop_
_entity.id
_entity.type
_entity.pdbx_description
1 polymer ?
#
loop_
_entity_poly.entity_id
_entity_poly.type
_entity_poly.pdbx_seq_one_letter_code
_entity_poly.pdbx_strand_id
1 'polypeptide(L)'
;LVLVVLFATFISYLAVRKRNLFTNLIDSLSMVPYIVPGTVLGIAFISSFNTGLFGSGFLMITGTAFILIMSLSVRRLPYTIRSSVASLQQIAPSIEEAAESLGSSRLNTFAKITTPMMLSGIISGAILSWVTMISELSTSILLYNVKTRTMTVAIYTEVLRGNYGVAAALSTILTVLTVGSLLLFMKISK
;
A
#
# COMPACT_ATOMS: atom_id res chain seq x y z
N LEU A 1 1.72 5.33 2.14
CA LEU A 1 2.25 4.25 2.98
C LEU A 1 1.43 4.06 4.26
N VAL A 2 1.14 5.13 5.03
CA VAL A 2 0.35 5.04 6.29
C VAL A 2 -0.98 4.33 6.07
N LEU A 3 -1.74 4.69 5.03
CA LEU A 3 -2.98 4.00 4.68
C LEU A 3 -2.77 2.51 4.41
N VAL A 4 -1.71 2.16 3.67
CA VAL A 4 -1.39 0.75 3.37
C VAL A 4 -1.14 -0.03 4.66
N VAL A 5 -0.33 0.52 5.57
CA VAL A 5 -0.01 -0.12 6.85
C VAL A 5 -1.26 -0.32 7.71
N LEU A 6 -2.09 0.72 7.86
CA LEU A 6 -3.31 0.65 8.68
C LEU A 6 -4.30 -0.40 8.16
N PHE A 7 -4.63 -0.33 6.86
CA PHE A 7 -5.57 -1.27 6.27
C PHE A 7 -5.01 -2.69 6.22
N ALA A 8 -3.73 -2.86 5.87
CA ALA A 8 -3.10 -4.17 5.82
C ALA A 8 -3.04 -4.85 7.19
N THR A 9 -2.71 -4.13 8.26
CA THR A 9 -2.68 -4.67 9.63
C THR A 9 -4.07 -5.14 10.04
N PHE A 10 -5.10 -4.35 9.75
CA PHE A 10 -6.48 -4.71 10.10
C PHE A 10 -6.99 -5.91 9.28
N ILE A 11 -6.76 -5.91 7.95
CA ILE A 11 -7.18 -7.00 7.06
C ILE A 11 -6.45 -8.29 7.42
N SER A 12 -5.14 -8.24 7.70
CA SER A 12 -4.38 -9.43 8.09
C SER A 12 -4.86 -10.04 9.40
N TYR A 13 -5.23 -9.20 10.38
CA TYR A 13 -5.83 -9.67 11.63
C TYR A 13 -7.16 -10.39 11.39
N LEU A 14 -8.05 -9.80 10.59
CA LEU A 14 -9.33 -10.43 10.24
C LEU A 14 -9.15 -11.75 9.48
N ALA A 15 -8.24 -11.78 8.52
CA ALA A 15 -7.98 -12.97 7.69
C ALA A 15 -7.42 -14.15 8.49
N VAL A 16 -6.65 -13.91 9.55
CA VAL A 16 -6.04 -14.96 10.36
C VAL A 16 -6.90 -15.35 11.55
N ARG A 17 -7.45 -14.37 12.30
CA ARG A 17 -8.16 -14.61 13.57
C ARG A 17 -9.67 -14.80 13.43
N LYS A 18 -10.27 -14.24 12.38
CA LYS A 18 -11.73 -14.33 12.15
C LYS A 18 -12.03 -14.97 10.81
N ARG A 19 -11.60 -16.22 10.63
CA ARG A 19 -11.85 -16.97 9.40
C ARG A 19 -13.34 -17.25 9.22
N ASN A 20 -13.96 -16.53 8.28
CA ASN A 20 -15.29 -16.79 7.77
C ASN A 20 -15.33 -16.50 6.26
N LEU A 21 -16.44 -16.78 5.59
CA LEU A 21 -16.58 -16.54 4.15
C LEU A 21 -16.27 -15.10 3.77
N PHE A 22 -16.74 -14.14 4.56
CA PHE A 22 -16.55 -12.71 4.29
C PHE A 22 -15.08 -12.28 4.41
N THR A 23 -14.38 -12.72 5.46
CA THR A 23 -12.95 -12.41 5.63
C THR A 23 -12.07 -13.08 4.59
N ASN A 24 -12.43 -14.30 4.16
CA ASN A 24 -11.75 -14.97 3.04
C ASN A 24 -11.96 -14.23 1.71
N LEU A 25 -13.17 -13.68 1.47
CA LEU A 25 -13.44 -12.83 0.30
C LEU A 25 -12.61 -11.54 0.35
N ILE A 26 -12.55 -10.85 1.49
CA ILE A 26 -11.74 -9.65 1.65
C ILE A 26 -10.25 -9.96 1.38
N ASP A 27 -9.72 -11.05 1.94
CA ASP A 27 -8.33 -11.46 1.68
C ASP A 27 -8.09 -11.72 0.19
N SER A 28 -8.97 -12.46 -0.47
CA SER A 28 -8.87 -12.76 -1.90
C SER A 28 -9.00 -11.51 -2.76
N LEU A 29 -9.97 -10.64 -2.49
CA LEU A 29 -10.16 -9.39 -3.21
C LEU A 29 -9.01 -8.42 -3.03
N SER A 30 -8.38 -8.41 -1.86
CA SER A 30 -7.22 -7.57 -1.61
C SER A 30 -6.00 -7.95 -2.46
N MET A 31 -5.96 -9.18 -3.01
CA MET A 31 -4.89 -9.62 -3.91
C MET A 31 -5.12 -9.25 -5.38
N VAL A 32 -6.37 -8.95 -5.78
CA VAL A 32 -6.71 -8.63 -7.17
C VAL A 32 -5.89 -7.47 -7.73
N PRO A 33 -5.69 -6.34 -7.02
CA PRO A 33 -4.90 -5.21 -7.54
C PRO A 33 -3.43 -5.54 -7.82
N TYR A 34 -2.90 -6.60 -7.23
CA TYR A 34 -1.54 -7.07 -7.49
C TYR A 34 -1.42 -7.74 -8.87
N ILE A 35 -2.44 -8.51 -9.25
CA ILE A 35 -2.46 -9.29 -10.49
C ILE A 35 -2.80 -8.39 -11.69
N VAL A 36 -3.64 -7.38 -11.47
CA VAL A 36 -4.11 -6.48 -12.54
C VAL A 36 -2.97 -5.57 -13.03
N PRO A 37 -2.74 -5.47 -14.36
CA PRO A 37 -1.77 -4.52 -14.90
C PRO A 37 -2.08 -3.08 -14.46
N GLY A 38 -1.01 -2.30 -14.14
CA GLY A 38 -1.18 -0.94 -13.60
C GLY A 38 -1.94 0.01 -14.51
N THR A 39 -1.74 -0.12 -15.82
CA THR A 39 -2.48 0.66 -16.81
C THR A 39 -3.98 0.35 -16.79
N VAL A 40 -4.35 -0.93 -16.67
CA VAL A 40 -5.75 -1.36 -16.57
C VAL A 40 -6.38 -0.81 -15.29
N LEU A 41 -5.65 -0.89 -14.17
CA LEU A 41 -6.10 -0.33 -12.91
C LEU A 41 -6.26 1.20 -12.99
N GLY A 42 -5.32 1.90 -13.63
CA GLY A 42 -5.40 3.35 -13.86
C GLY A 42 -6.63 3.75 -14.67
N ILE A 43 -6.92 3.03 -15.76
CA ILE A 43 -8.13 3.26 -16.58
C ILE A 43 -9.39 3.00 -15.74
N ALA A 44 -9.41 1.92 -14.97
CA ALA A 44 -10.54 1.60 -14.10
C ALA A 44 -10.80 2.71 -13.07
N PHE A 45 -9.76 3.27 -12.45
CA PHE A 45 -9.89 4.41 -11.54
C PHE A 45 -10.45 5.66 -12.24
N ILE A 46 -9.95 6.00 -13.43
CA ILE A 46 -10.49 7.13 -14.22
C ILE A 46 -11.97 6.88 -14.52
N SER A 47 -12.30 5.73 -15.07
CA SER A 47 -13.68 5.41 -15.46
C SER A 47 -14.66 5.42 -14.28
N SER A 48 -14.21 4.93 -13.11
CA SER A 48 -15.06 4.86 -11.92
C SER A 48 -15.26 6.22 -11.23
N PHE A 49 -14.28 7.12 -11.30
CA PHE A 49 -14.27 8.35 -10.50
C PHE A 49 -14.34 9.64 -11.33
N ASN A 50 -14.39 9.54 -12.66
CA ASN A 50 -14.47 10.74 -13.52
C ASN A 50 -15.82 11.46 -13.42
N THR A 51 -16.91 10.70 -13.36
CA THR A 51 -18.28 11.21 -13.21
C THR A 51 -18.81 11.05 -11.77
N GLY A 52 -17.91 10.76 -10.83
CA GLY A 52 -18.26 10.33 -9.49
C GLY A 52 -18.59 8.83 -9.42
N LEU A 53 -18.62 8.29 -8.22
CA LEU A 53 -18.85 6.86 -8.01
C LEU A 53 -20.19 6.45 -8.61
N PHE A 54 -20.16 5.54 -9.60
CA PHE A 54 -21.32 5.08 -10.36
C PHE A 54 -22.14 6.20 -11.05
N GLY A 55 -21.49 7.30 -11.45
CA GLY A 55 -22.18 8.41 -12.14
C GLY A 55 -22.99 9.34 -11.23
N SER A 56 -22.85 9.19 -9.91
CA SER A 56 -23.62 9.94 -8.91
C SER A 56 -23.12 11.38 -8.67
N GLY A 57 -21.99 11.79 -9.27
CA GLY A 57 -21.28 13.04 -8.93
C GLY A 57 -20.55 12.98 -7.58
N PHE A 58 -20.81 11.98 -6.76
CA PHE A 58 -20.14 11.78 -5.47
C PHE A 58 -18.73 11.18 -5.68
N LEU A 59 -17.75 11.68 -4.96
CA LEU A 59 -16.35 11.27 -5.09
C LEU A 59 -15.74 11.46 -6.49
N MET A 60 -16.01 12.60 -7.13
CA MET A 60 -15.27 13.02 -8.33
C MET A 60 -13.84 13.41 -7.92
N ILE A 61 -12.93 12.45 -7.97
CA ILE A 61 -11.54 12.61 -7.52
C ILE A 61 -10.52 12.53 -8.65
N THR A 62 -10.98 12.31 -9.89
CA THR A 62 -10.10 12.30 -11.07
C THR A 62 -9.40 13.64 -11.21
N GLY A 63 -8.10 13.61 -11.50
CA GLY A 63 -7.27 14.82 -11.58
C GLY A 63 -6.85 15.40 -10.23
N THR A 64 -7.08 14.71 -9.10
CA THR A 64 -6.61 15.13 -7.79
C THR A 64 -5.44 14.26 -7.30
N ALA A 65 -4.68 14.74 -6.30
CA ALA A 65 -3.67 13.91 -5.65
C ALA A 65 -4.28 12.68 -4.95
N PHE A 66 -5.56 12.79 -4.56
CA PHE A 66 -6.23 11.73 -3.82
C PHE A 66 -6.42 10.45 -4.63
N ILE A 67 -6.73 10.55 -5.95
CA ILE A 67 -6.84 9.36 -6.81
C ILE A 67 -5.50 8.63 -6.94
N LEU A 68 -4.37 9.37 -7.01
CA LEU A 68 -3.04 8.78 -7.00
C LEU A 68 -2.75 8.06 -5.68
N ILE A 69 -3.04 8.71 -4.55
CA ILE A 69 -2.84 8.12 -3.22
C ILE A 69 -3.68 6.84 -3.08
N MET A 70 -4.95 6.87 -3.47
CA MET A 70 -5.83 5.69 -3.41
C MET A 70 -5.32 4.56 -4.31
N SER A 71 -5.02 4.85 -5.58
CA SER A 71 -4.60 3.82 -6.54
C SER A 71 -3.28 3.16 -6.13
N LEU A 72 -2.30 3.95 -5.68
CA LEU A 72 -1.02 3.45 -5.17
C LEU A 72 -1.21 2.64 -3.88
N SER A 73 -2.07 3.09 -2.98
CA SER A 73 -2.36 2.37 -1.73
C SER A 73 -3.01 1.03 -2.01
N VAL A 74 -4.08 0.99 -2.80
CA VAL A 74 -4.79 -0.25 -3.14
C VAL A 74 -3.86 -1.24 -3.82
N ARG A 75 -3.02 -0.78 -4.75
CA ARG A 75 -2.11 -1.64 -5.50
C ARG A 75 -0.99 -2.24 -4.64
N ARG A 76 -0.57 -1.56 -3.57
CA ARG A 76 0.55 -2.01 -2.71
C ARG A 76 0.10 -2.67 -1.41
N LEU A 77 -1.19 -2.64 -1.13
CA LEU A 77 -1.80 -3.33 0.01
C LEU A 77 -1.38 -4.80 0.14
N PRO A 78 -1.37 -5.61 -0.94
CA PRO A 78 -1.04 -7.04 -0.88
C PRO A 78 0.31 -7.35 -0.23
N TYR A 79 1.34 -6.54 -0.49
CA TYR A 79 2.67 -6.76 0.09
C TYR A 79 2.66 -6.73 1.60
N THR A 80 2.05 -5.67 2.17
CA THR A 80 1.97 -5.52 3.62
C THR A 80 1.01 -6.52 4.24
N ILE A 81 -0.12 -6.86 3.59
CA ILE A 81 -1.05 -7.89 4.07
C ILE A 81 -0.33 -9.23 4.20
N ARG A 82 0.36 -9.70 3.15
CA ARG A 82 1.01 -11.03 3.17
C ARG A 82 2.12 -11.10 4.21
N SER A 83 2.93 -10.06 4.34
CA SER A 83 3.97 -10.01 5.37
C SER A 83 3.38 -9.99 6.80
N SER A 84 2.31 -9.21 7.00
CA SER A 84 1.60 -9.16 8.29
C SER A 84 0.90 -10.46 8.64
N VAL A 85 0.26 -11.13 7.66
CA VAL A 85 -0.35 -12.46 7.82
C VAL A 85 0.70 -13.48 8.26
N ALA A 86 1.85 -13.52 7.58
CA ALA A 86 2.93 -14.45 7.90
C ALA A 86 3.47 -14.23 9.34
N SER A 87 3.59 -12.98 9.77
CA SER A 87 4.01 -12.65 11.13
C SER A 87 2.95 -13.04 12.16
N LEU A 88 1.65 -12.74 11.90
CA LEU A 88 0.56 -13.06 12.81
C LEU A 88 0.35 -14.58 12.98
N GLN A 89 0.60 -15.37 11.94
CA GLN A 89 0.49 -16.83 12.00
C GLN A 89 1.53 -17.46 12.95
N GLN A 90 2.63 -16.77 13.24
CA GLN A 90 3.65 -17.22 14.20
C GLN A 90 3.27 -16.90 15.66
N ILE A 91 2.25 -16.08 15.89
CA ILE A 91 1.78 -15.69 17.22
C ILE A 91 0.67 -16.65 17.65
N ALA A 92 0.89 -17.35 18.77
CA ALA A 92 -0.10 -18.29 19.29
C ALA A 92 -1.39 -17.55 19.72
N PRO A 93 -2.59 -18.03 19.33
CA PRO A 93 -3.87 -17.43 19.74
C PRO A 93 -4.05 -17.32 21.25
N SER A 94 -3.47 -18.26 22.01
CA SER A 94 -3.52 -18.30 23.47
C SER A 94 -2.99 -17.02 24.16
N ILE A 95 -2.12 -16.26 23.50
CA ILE A 95 -1.65 -14.97 24.02
C ILE A 95 -2.80 -13.95 24.07
N GLU A 96 -3.61 -13.92 23.03
CA GLU A 96 -4.79 -13.04 22.96
C GLU A 96 -5.87 -13.51 23.96
N GLU A 97 -6.09 -14.81 24.06
CA GLU A 97 -7.05 -15.42 25.00
C GLU A 97 -6.64 -15.15 26.45
N ALA A 98 -5.35 -15.26 26.79
CA ALA A 98 -4.85 -14.91 28.12
C ALA A 98 -5.07 -13.45 28.47
N ALA A 99 -4.82 -12.52 27.52
CA ALA A 99 -5.06 -11.10 27.73
C ALA A 99 -6.56 -10.79 27.93
N GLU A 100 -7.44 -11.42 27.16
CA GLU A 100 -8.90 -11.29 27.31
C GLU A 100 -9.35 -11.86 28.67
N SER A 101 -8.78 -12.98 29.12
CA SER A 101 -9.06 -13.59 30.43
C SER A 101 -8.65 -12.68 31.60
N LEU A 102 -7.62 -11.85 31.42
CA LEU A 102 -7.21 -10.82 32.38
C LEU A 102 -8.01 -9.53 32.27
N GLY A 103 -9.09 -9.50 31.49
CA GLY A 103 -10.01 -8.37 31.38
C GLY A 103 -9.66 -7.36 30.27
N SER A 104 -8.72 -7.66 29.38
CA SER A 104 -8.46 -6.81 28.23
C SER A 104 -9.59 -6.92 27.21
N SER A 105 -10.07 -5.80 26.70
CA SER A 105 -10.99 -5.82 25.56
C SER A 105 -10.28 -6.25 24.28
N ARG A 106 -11.01 -6.85 23.31
CA ARG A 106 -10.44 -7.31 22.02
C ARG A 106 -9.70 -6.22 21.25
N LEU A 107 -10.22 -5.00 21.25
CA LEU A 107 -9.56 -3.87 20.60
C LEU A 107 -8.26 -3.50 21.31
N ASN A 108 -8.26 -3.55 22.63
CA ASN A 108 -7.09 -3.23 23.45
C ASN A 108 -6.01 -4.32 23.29
N THR A 109 -6.42 -5.60 23.27
CA THR A 109 -5.53 -6.74 22.98
C THR A 109 -4.92 -6.60 21.59
N PHE A 110 -5.73 -6.32 20.57
CA PHE A 110 -5.24 -6.09 19.20
C PHE A 110 -4.23 -4.94 19.14
N ALA A 111 -4.56 -3.78 19.71
CA ALA A 111 -3.73 -2.59 19.59
C ALA A 111 -2.44 -2.67 20.43
N LYS A 112 -2.51 -3.22 21.65
CA LYS A 112 -1.41 -3.18 22.62
C LYS A 112 -0.58 -4.46 22.71
N ILE A 113 -1.09 -5.57 22.20
CA ILE A 113 -0.40 -6.88 22.28
C ILE A 113 -0.15 -7.41 20.87
N THR A 114 -1.20 -7.69 20.10
CA THR A 114 -1.08 -8.35 18.79
C THR A 114 -0.33 -7.48 17.79
N THR A 115 -0.71 -6.21 17.63
CA THR A 115 -0.06 -5.30 16.68
C THR A 115 1.44 -5.08 16.96
N PRO A 116 1.88 -4.81 18.19
CA PRO A 116 3.32 -4.75 18.50
C PRO A 116 4.06 -6.05 18.23
N MET A 117 3.47 -7.21 18.50
CA MET A 117 4.08 -8.51 18.21
C MET A 117 4.21 -8.78 16.70
N MET A 118 3.30 -8.23 15.88
CA MET A 118 3.35 -8.30 14.41
C MET A 118 4.27 -7.27 13.78
N LEU A 119 4.88 -6.37 14.54
CA LEU A 119 5.52 -5.16 14.02
C LEU A 119 6.63 -5.46 13.01
N SER A 120 7.40 -6.53 13.21
CA SER A 120 8.44 -6.96 12.28
C SER A 120 7.88 -7.29 10.89
N GLY A 121 6.76 -8.01 10.81
CA GLY A 121 6.06 -8.32 9.56
C GLY A 121 5.44 -7.08 8.93
N ILE A 122 4.83 -6.22 9.73
CA ILE A 122 4.23 -4.96 9.26
C ILE A 122 5.31 -4.07 8.64
N ILE A 123 6.45 -3.88 9.31
CA ILE A 123 7.56 -3.06 8.81
C ILE A 123 8.15 -3.67 7.54
N SER A 124 8.39 -4.98 7.51
CA SER A 124 8.91 -5.66 6.32
C SER A 124 7.99 -5.48 5.11
N GLY A 125 6.68 -5.65 5.29
CA GLY A 125 5.69 -5.41 4.25
C GLY A 125 5.59 -3.95 3.84
N ALA A 126 5.71 -3.02 4.79
CA ALA A 126 5.72 -1.58 4.52
C ALA A 126 6.95 -1.16 3.70
N ILE A 127 8.12 -1.74 3.96
CA ILE A 127 9.34 -1.51 3.17
C ILE A 127 9.14 -1.97 1.73
N LEU A 128 8.63 -3.18 1.51
CA LEU A 128 8.33 -3.70 0.17
C LEU A 128 7.32 -2.82 -0.57
N SER A 129 6.26 -2.40 0.12
CA SER A 129 5.26 -1.48 -0.42
C SER A 129 5.88 -0.13 -0.78
N TRP A 130 6.75 0.42 0.05
CA TRP A 130 7.43 1.69 -0.18
C TRP A 130 8.32 1.64 -1.42
N VAL A 131 9.23 0.66 -1.50
CA VAL A 131 10.18 0.52 -2.62
C VAL A 131 9.44 0.37 -3.95
N THR A 132 8.39 -0.45 -3.97
CA THR A 132 7.58 -0.65 -5.17
C THR A 132 6.66 0.52 -5.50
N MET A 133 6.27 1.32 -4.50
CA MET A 133 5.45 2.53 -4.69
C MET A 133 6.25 3.69 -5.28
N ILE A 134 7.49 3.88 -4.82
CA ILE A 134 8.33 5.00 -5.25
C ILE A 134 8.76 4.88 -6.72
N SER A 135 8.86 3.64 -7.23
CA SER A 135 9.20 3.33 -8.62
C SER A 135 7.99 3.12 -9.54
N GLU A 136 6.76 3.37 -9.04
CA GLU A 136 5.54 3.11 -9.81
C GLU A 136 5.34 4.13 -10.94
N LEU A 137 5.26 3.63 -12.17
CA LEU A 137 5.00 4.43 -13.38
C LEU A 137 3.65 4.09 -14.01
N SER A 138 3.32 2.78 -14.09
CA SER A 138 2.23 2.26 -14.94
C SER A 138 0.86 2.87 -14.64
N THR A 139 0.53 3.03 -13.35
CA THR A 139 -0.72 3.64 -12.91
C THR A 139 -0.57 5.16 -12.84
N SER A 140 0.58 5.64 -12.37
CA SER A 140 0.83 7.07 -12.18
C SER A 140 0.79 7.86 -13.48
N ILE A 141 1.26 7.28 -14.60
CA ILE A 141 1.27 7.93 -15.92
C ILE A 141 -0.13 8.24 -16.47
N LEU A 142 -1.15 7.54 -15.99
CA LEU A 142 -2.54 7.77 -16.38
C LEU A 142 -3.28 8.73 -15.43
N LEU A 143 -2.90 8.71 -14.15
CA LEU A 143 -3.63 9.43 -13.09
C LEU A 143 -3.03 10.78 -12.72
N TYR A 144 -1.80 11.09 -13.18
CA TYR A 144 -1.14 12.35 -12.84
C TYR A 144 -1.79 13.57 -13.51
N ASN A 145 -1.61 14.71 -12.90
CA ASN A 145 -1.83 16.01 -13.52
C ASN A 145 -0.58 16.89 -13.32
N VAL A 146 -0.63 18.13 -13.82
CA VAL A 146 0.50 19.07 -13.75
C VAL A 146 0.99 19.30 -12.30
N LYS A 147 0.07 19.30 -11.32
CA LYS A 147 0.39 19.53 -9.90
C LYS A 147 0.79 18.25 -9.15
N THR A 148 0.45 17.07 -9.68
CA THR A 148 0.65 15.76 -9.01
C THR A 148 1.61 14.86 -9.76
N ARG A 149 2.49 15.44 -10.59
CA ARG A 149 3.49 14.72 -11.37
C ARG A 149 4.49 14.02 -10.45
N THR A 150 4.53 12.69 -10.52
CA THR A 150 5.52 11.91 -9.78
C THR A 150 6.89 11.98 -10.45
N MET A 151 7.96 11.65 -9.70
CA MET A 151 9.32 11.67 -10.24
C MET A 151 9.51 10.65 -11.37
N THR A 152 8.89 9.47 -11.26
CA THR A 152 8.89 8.44 -12.32
C THR A 152 8.23 8.92 -13.60
N VAL A 153 7.10 9.63 -13.50
CA VAL A 153 6.42 10.27 -14.64
C VAL A 153 7.30 11.39 -15.21
N ALA A 154 7.99 12.16 -14.37
CA ALA A 154 8.91 13.19 -14.80
C ALA A 154 10.06 12.60 -15.64
N ILE A 155 10.71 11.57 -15.12
CA ILE A 155 11.78 10.85 -15.84
C ILE A 155 11.29 10.35 -17.19
N TYR A 156 10.16 9.64 -17.19
CA TYR A 156 9.58 9.10 -18.41
C TYR A 156 9.28 10.18 -19.47
N THR A 157 8.68 11.29 -19.06
CA THR A 157 8.36 12.39 -20.00
C THR A 157 9.60 13.09 -20.53
N GLU A 158 10.68 13.23 -19.76
CA GLU A 158 11.95 13.80 -20.24
C GLU A 158 12.65 12.85 -21.22
N VAL A 159 12.59 11.54 -21.00
CA VAL A 159 13.05 10.54 -21.99
C VAL A 159 12.31 10.68 -23.32
N LEU A 160 10.97 10.80 -23.30
CA LEU A 160 10.19 10.96 -24.51
C LEU A 160 10.47 12.28 -25.26
N ARG A 161 10.91 13.32 -24.54
CA ARG A 161 11.34 14.59 -25.11
C ARG A 161 12.76 14.58 -25.67
N GLY A 162 13.51 13.49 -25.49
CA GLY A 162 14.93 13.41 -25.85
C GLY A 162 15.87 14.10 -24.87
N ASN A 163 15.39 14.56 -23.72
CA ASN A 163 16.17 15.24 -22.68
C ASN A 163 16.88 14.22 -21.77
N TYR A 164 17.70 13.35 -22.33
CA TYR A 164 18.34 12.25 -21.60
C TYR A 164 19.19 12.71 -20.42
N GLY A 165 19.86 13.86 -20.50
CA GLY A 165 20.65 14.41 -19.39
C GLY A 165 19.80 14.74 -18.17
N VAL A 166 18.63 15.37 -18.38
CA VAL A 166 17.67 15.68 -17.30
C VAL A 166 17.07 14.40 -16.74
N ALA A 167 16.67 13.47 -17.61
CA ALA A 167 16.14 12.18 -17.20
C ALA A 167 17.13 11.38 -16.34
N ALA A 168 18.41 11.36 -16.74
CA ALA A 168 19.49 10.71 -15.98
C ALA A 168 19.69 11.35 -14.60
N ALA A 169 19.72 12.68 -14.53
CA ALA A 169 19.83 13.39 -13.24
C ALA A 169 18.67 13.08 -12.30
N LEU A 170 17.42 13.11 -12.79
CA LEU A 170 16.25 12.76 -12.01
C LEU A 170 16.26 11.29 -11.57
N SER A 171 16.71 10.38 -12.44
CA SER A 171 16.86 8.96 -12.12
C SER A 171 17.89 8.72 -11.02
N THR A 172 19.00 9.44 -11.07
CA THR A 172 20.03 9.39 -10.02
C THR A 172 19.48 9.85 -8.68
N ILE A 173 18.77 10.97 -8.66
CA ILE A 173 18.10 11.48 -7.44
C ILE A 173 17.10 10.45 -6.90
N LEU A 174 16.25 9.88 -7.77
CA LEU A 174 15.29 8.87 -7.37
C LEU A 174 15.97 7.63 -6.78
N THR A 175 17.07 7.18 -7.38
CA THR A 175 17.85 6.03 -6.90
C THR A 175 18.45 6.32 -5.53
N VAL A 176 19.08 7.47 -5.34
CA VAL A 176 19.65 7.88 -4.05
C VAL A 176 18.58 7.96 -2.96
N LEU A 177 17.43 8.56 -3.27
CA LEU A 177 16.29 8.64 -2.34
C LEU A 177 15.74 7.23 -1.99
N THR A 178 15.63 6.35 -2.98
CA THR A 178 15.11 4.99 -2.77
C THR A 178 16.08 4.18 -1.91
N VAL A 179 17.36 4.16 -2.25
CA VAL A 179 18.39 3.43 -1.50
C VAL A 179 18.55 4.03 -0.10
N GLY A 180 18.61 5.36 0.01
CA GLY A 180 18.72 6.04 1.30
C GLY A 180 17.53 5.75 2.22
N SER A 181 16.30 5.78 1.70
CA SER A 181 15.10 5.42 2.48
C SER A 181 15.10 3.95 2.89
N LEU A 182 15.54 3.04 2.00
CA LEU A 182 15.65 1.61 2.31
C LEU A 182 16.64 1.36 3.46
N LEU A 183 17.83 1.97 3.39
CA LEU A 183 18.84 1.86 4.45
C LEU A 183 18.33 2.42 5.79
N LEU A 184 17.60 3.54 5.74
CA LEU A 184 16.97 4.12 6.92
C LEU A 184 15.94 3.16 7.54
N PHE A 185 15.03 2.60 6.73
CA PHE A 185 14.05 1.62 7.19
C PHE A 185 14.71 0.37 7.79
N MET A 186 15.76 -0.15 7.16
CA MET A 186 16.51 -1.29 7.69
C MET A 186 17.18 -0.99 9.04
N LYS A 187 17.62 0.24 9.27
CA LYS A 187 18.19 0.66 10.54
C LYS A 187 17.15 0.77 11.65
N ILE A 188 15.94 1.23 11.32
CA ILE A 188 14.83 1.36 12.28
C ILE A 188 14.20 0.00 12.61
N SER A 189 14.27 -0.96 11.67
CA SER A 189 13.70 -2.31 11.83
C SER A 189 14.57 -3.26 12.68
N LYS A 190 15.78 -2.85 13.05
CA LYS A 190 16.66 -3.58 13.97
C LYS A 190 16.39 -3.19 15.42
#